data_62f10c1f9690bf72fe517a802fc54871
#
_entry.id   62f10c1f9690bf72fe517a802fc54871
#
_cell.length_a   1.000
_cell.length_b   1.000
_cell.length_c   1.000
_cell.angle_alpha   90.00
_cell.angle_beta   90.00
_cell.angle_gamma   90.00
#
_symmetry.space_group_name_H-M   'P 1'
#
loop_
_entity.id
_entity.type
_entity.pdbx_description
1 polymer ?
#
loop_
_entity_poly.entity_id
_entity_poly.type
_entity_poly.pdbx_seq_one_letter_code
_entity_poly.pdbx_strand_id
1 'polypeptide(L)'
;MTRTMKRFAAAAFLALLVSSTQGAQLVRECRGTNNGTTPTFTVEAPWILDWRLDGDYDQLVALEVTLVEAKTGRHVGQVLQTKRKGNGVRLFKQGGTYQLRVSGSLARWTLKIQQLTPEEAELYSPR
;
A
#
# COMPACT_ATOMS: atom_id res chain seq x y z
N MET A 1 15.19 -43.11 -23.10
CA MET A 1 16.13 -42.50 -22.27
C MET A 1 16.19 -41.02 -22.35
N THR A 2 16.67 -40.46 -23.41
CA THR A 2 16.82 -39.04 -23.51
C THR A 2 15.53 -38.25 -23.55
N ARG A 3 14.46 -38.89 -23.90
CA ARG A 3 13.19 -38.21 -24.04
C ARG A 3 12.60 -37.73 -22.73
N THR A 4 13.06 -38.26 -21.63
CA THR A 4 12.51 -37.83 -20.35
C THR A 4 12.81 -36.39 -20.03
N MET A 5 13.85 -35.81 -20.59
CA MET A 5 14.23 -34.47 -20.27
C MET A 5 13.29 -33.41 -20.80
N LYS A 6 12.59 -33.71 -21.84
CA LYS A 6 11.70 -32.74 -22.48
C LYS A 6 10.54 -32.34 -21.58
N ARG A 7 10.16 -33.21 -20.70
CA ARG A 7 9.01 -32.93 -19.84
C ARG A 7 9.29 -31.88 -18.78
N PHE A 8 10.53 -31.79 -18.36
CA PHE A 8 10.88 -30.83 -17.32
C PHE A 8 10.77 -29.39 -17.80
N ALA A 9 11.14 -29.15 -19.02
CA ALA A 9 11.05 -27.82 -19.56
C ALA A 9 9.60 -27.32 -19.62
N ALA A 10 8.69 -28.20 -19.98
CA ALA A 10 7.28 -27.82 -20.05
C ALA A 10 6.73 -27.44 -18.68
N ALA A 11 7.11 -28.20 -17.66
CA ALA A 11 6.60 -27.90 -16.33
C ALA A 11 7.08 -26.53 -15.82
N ALA A 12 8.33 -26.22 -16.08
CA ALA A 12 8.87 -24.92 -15.65
C ALA A 12 8.15 -23.78 -16.33
N PHE A 13 7.84 -23.92 -17.59
CA PHE A 13 7.15 -22.90 -18.33
C PHE A 13 5.75 -22.62 -17.78
N LEU A 14 5.03 -23.63 -17.39
CA LEU A 14 3.71 -23.48 -16.83
C LEU A 14 3.74 -22.71 -15.51
N ALA A 15 4.76 -22.93 -14.69
CA ALA A 15 4.87 -22.22 -13.44
C ALA A 15 5.02 -20.72 -13.65
N LEU A 16 5.75 -20.31 -14.67
CA LEU A 16 5.90 -18.90 -14.97
C LEU A 16 4.60 -18.25 -15.40
N LEU A 17 3.79 -18.95 -16.17
CA LEU A 17 2.51 -18.40 -16.59
C LEU A 17 1.59 -18.15 -15.42
N VAL A 18 1.58 -19.03 -14.45
CA VAL A 18 0.72 -18.87 -13.30
C VAL A 18 1.11 -17.62 -12.50
N SER A 19 2.40 -17.36 -12.37
CA SER A 19 2.85 -16.26 -11.54
C SER A 19 2.60 -14.89 -12.17
N SER A 20 2.20 -14.82 -13.43
CA SER A 20 2.02 -13.54 -14.11
C SER A 20 0.63 -12.93 -13.91
N THR A 21 -0.28 -13.60 -13.19
CA THR A 21 -1.65 -13.14 -13.06
C THR A 21 -1.93 -12.49 -11.72
N GLN A 22 -0.99 -11.75 -11.22
CA GLN A 22 -1.14 -11.11 -9.91
C GLN A 22 -1.84 -9.77 -10.01
N GLY A 23 -2.58 -9.42 -8.97
CA GLY A 23 -3.14 -8.09 -8.81
C GLY A 23 -2.13 -7.13 -8.20
N ALA A 24 -2.62 -6.18 -7.42
CA ALA A 24 -1.79 -5.17 -6.76
C ALA A 24 -0.67 -5.83 -5.96
N GLN A 25 0.53 -5.26 -6.05
CA GLN A 25 1.70 -5.80 -5.38
C GLN A 25 2.01 -5.00 -4.13
N LEU A 26 2.13 -5.69 -3.01
CA LEU A 26 2.47 -5.05 -1.75
C LEU A 26 3.91 -4.55 -1.79
N VAL A 27 4.09 -3.25 -1.56
CA VAL A 27 5.40 -2.65 -1.45
C VAL A 27 5.85 -2.64 0.00
N ARG A 28 4.96 -2.25 0.91
CA ARG A 28 5.25 -2.20 2.33
C ARG A 28 3.96 -2.23 3.12
N GLU A 29 4.02 -2.92 4.25
CA GLU A 29 2.93 -2.90 5.23
C GLU A 29 3.50 -2.39 6.55
N CYS A 30 2.85 -1.38 7.13
CA CYS A 30 3.28 -0.77 8.38
C CYS A 30 2.15 -0.79 9.37
N ARG A 31 2.46 -1.10 10.62
CA ARG A 31 1.49 -1.11 11.71
C ARG A 31 2.03 -0.31 12.87
N GLY A 32 1.13 0.34 13.59
CA GLY A 32 1.55 1.12 14.73
C GLY A 32 0.39 1.56 15.58
N THR A 33 0.73 2.29 16.64
CA THR A 33 -0.23 2.87 17.55
C THR A 33 0.08 4.34 17.70
N ASN A 34 -0.96 5.14 17.69
CA ASN A 34 -0.87 6.60 17.88
C ASN A 34 0.08 7.25 16.88
N ASN A 35 1.14 7.90 17.31
CA ASN A 35 2.03 8.61 16.41
C ASN A 35 3.11 7.70 15.86
N GLY A 36 3.53 7.97 14.63
CA GLY A 36 4.61 7.20 14.02
C GLY A 36 5.01 7.76 12.67
N THR A 37 6.10 7.22 12.15
CA THR A 37 6.56 7.54 10.80
C THR A 37 6.98 6.21 10.16
N THR A 38 6.52 5.99 8.94
CA THR A 38 6.88 4.75 8.25
C THR A 38 8.33 4.81 7.76
N PRO A 39 8.94 3.65 7.54
CA PRO A 39 10.18 3.63 6.76
C PRO A 39 9.94 4.20 5.37
N THR A 40 11.02 4.61 4.74
CA THR A 40 10.98 5.13 3.37
C THR A 40 10.53 4.03 2.41
N PHE A 41 9.69 4.40 1.46
CA PHE A 41 9.30 3.48 0.39
C PHE A 41 9.33 4.20 -0.96
N THR A 42 9.56 3.43 -2.02
CA THR A 42 9.59 3.95 -3.38
C THR A 42 8.48 3.30 -4.19
N VAL A 43 7.71 4.11 -4.88
CA VAL A 43 6.58 3.65 -5.69
C VAL A 43 6.58 4.37 -7.02
N GLU A 44 6.01 3.71 -8.02
CA GLU A 44 5.71 4.33 -9.30
C GLU A 44 4.20 4.56 -9.37
N ALA A 45 3.81 5.52 -10.19
CA ALA A 45 2.38 5.76 -10.41
C ALA A 45 1.81 4.69 -11.34
N PRO A 46 0.60 4.21 -11.12
CA PRO A 46 -0.28 4.50 -9.98
C PRO A 46 -0.01 3.57 -8.79
N TRP A 47 -0.36 4.05 -7.63
CA TRP A 47 -0.24 3.23 -6.42
C TRP A 47 -1.36 3.60 -5.44
N ILE A 48 -1.61 2.71 -4.47
CA ILE A 48 -2.65 2.96 -3.47
C ILE A 48 -2.10 2.84 -2.06
N LEU A 49 -2.75 3.57 -1.18
CA LEU A 49 -2.64 3.39 0.25
C LEU A 49 -3.95 2.75 0.72
N ASP A 50 -3.83 1.53 1.24
CA ASP A 50 -4.93 0.81 1.85
C ASP A 50 -4.76 0.93 3.35
N TRP A 51 -5.70 1.59 4.02
CA TRP A 51 -5.54 1.90 5.43
C TRP A 51 -6.64 1.27 6.26
N ARG A 52 -6.29 0.96 7.49
CA ARG A 52 -7.23 0.46 8.48
C ARG A 52 -6.97 1.14 9.80
N LEU A 53 -8.04 1.58 10.45
CA LEU A 53 -7.98 2.21 11.75
C LEU A 53 -8.86 1.45 12.73
N ASP A 54 -8.27 1.05 13.84
CA ASP A 54 -8.96 0.40 14.94
C ASP A 54 -8.63 1.12 16.25
N GLY A 55 -9.30 0.73 17.31
CA GLY A 55 -9.09 1.31 18.62
C GLY A 55 -10.08 0.71 19.60
N ASP A 56 -9.85 0.98 20.87
CA ASP A 56 -10.69 0.40 21.92
C ASP A 56 -11.97 1.20 22.16
N TYR A 57 -11.99 2.46 21.70
CA TYR A 57 -13.11 3.37 21.93
C TYR A 57 -13.62 3.90 20.60
N ASP A 58 -14.92 3.73 20.35
CA ASP A 58 -15.47 4.05 19.04
C ASP A 58 -15.41 5.53 18.67
N GLN A 59 -15.54 6.42 19.65
CA GLN A 59 -15.67 7.84 19.37
C GLN A 59 -14.51 8.68 19.85
N LEU A 60 -13.47 8.05 20.35
CA LEU A 60 -12.31 8.76 20.86
C LEU A 60 -11.07 8.52 20.00
N VAL A 61 -11.22 7.80 18.92
CA VAL A 61 -10.10 7.49 18.03
C VAL A 61 -9.93 8.63 17.02
N ALA A 62 -8.68 8.91 16.68
CA ALA A 62 -8.38 9.89 15.64
C ALA A 62 -7.14 9.45 14.90
N LEU A 63 -7.10 9.74 13.60
CA LEU A 63 -5.95 9.42 12.77
C LEU A 63 -5.79 10.46 11.68
N GLU A 64 -4.56 10.94 11.54
CA GLU A 64 -4.18 11.81 10.45
C GLU A 64 -2.89 11.26 9.84
N VAL A 65 -2.87 11.15 8.52
CA VAL A 65 -1.69 10.64 7.81
C VAL A 65 -1.29 11.66 6.76
N THR A 66 -0.01 12.00 6.75
CA THR A 66 0.56 12.97 5.81
C THR A 66 1.63 12.31 4.98
N LEU A 67 1.59 12.56 3.67
CA LEU A 67 2.61 12.07 2.75
C LEU A 67 3.75 13.08 2.70
N VAL A 68 4.97 12.60 2.86
CA VAL A 68 6.16 13.43 2.93
C VAL A 68 7.19 12.88 1.96
N GLU A 69 7.85 13.78 1.25
CA GLU A 69 8.95 13.41 0.38
C GLU A 69 10.16 13.04 1.24
N ALA A 70 10.69 11.84 1.01
CA ALA A 70 11.67 11.28 1.94
C ALA A 70 12.99 12.05 1.98
N LYS A 71 13.44 12.54 0.82
CA LYS A 71 14.75 13.17 0.74
C LYS A 71 14.79 14.55 1.38
N THR A 72 13.72 15.32 1.22
CA THR A 72 13.70 16.72 1.65
C THR A 72 12.86 16.95 2.90
N GLY A 73 12.00 15.99 3.24
CA GLY A 73 11.04 16.19 4.31
C GLY A 73 9.88 17.11 3.92
N ARG A 74 9.77 17.46 2.64
CA ARG A 74 8.73 18.38 2.17
C ARG A 74 7.37 17.68 2.24
N HIS A 75 6.41 18.38 2.80
CA HIS A 75 5.03 17.88 2.86
C HIS A 75 4.43 17.87 1.47
N VAL A 76 3.95 16.71 1.05
CA VAL A 76 3.20 16.58 -0.20
C VAL A 76 1.74 16.89 0.06
N GLY A 77 1.20 16.35 1.16
CA GLY A 77 -0.17 16.65 1.52
C GLY A 77 -0.73 15.68 2.52
N GLN A 78 -1.87 16.04 3.07
CA GLN A 78 -2.63 15.18 3.94
C GLN A 78 -3.36 14.14 3.10
N VAL A 79 -3.18 12.87 3.42
CA VAL A 79 -3.77 11.79 2.62
C VAL A 79 -4.95 11.14 3.33
N LEU A 80 -5.08 11.37 4.63
CA LEU A 80 -6.15 10.76 5.41
C LEU A 80 -6.36 11.56 6.68
N GLN A 81 -7.63 11.77 7.01
CA GLN A 81 -8.00 12.31 8.32
C GLN A 81 -9.35 11.71 8.69
N THR A 82 -9.41 11.06 9.84
CA THR A 82 -10.66 10.44 10.28
C THR A 82 -10.70 10.38 11.80
N LYS A 83 -11.92 10.40 12.34
CA LYS A 83 -12.18 10.26 13.76
C LYS A 83 -13.03 9.03 14.04
N ARG A 84 -13.09 8.11 13.09
CA ARG A 84 -13.87 6.88 13.22
C ARG A 84 -13.04 5.68 12.84
N LYS A 85 -13.25 4.58 13.53
CA LYS A 85 -12.69 3.30 13.12
C LYS A 85 -13.21 2.95 11.74
N GLY A 86 -12.41 2.27 10.97
CA GLY A 86 -12.80 1.86 9.63
C GLY A 86 -11.60 1.59 8.75
N ASN A 87 -11.86 1.59 7.46
CA ASN A 87 -10.82 1.34 6.47
C ASN A 87 -11.16 2.07 5.19
N GLY A 88 -10.20 2.16 4.31
CA GLY A 88 -10.39 2.78 3.02
C GLY A 88 -9.17 2.64 2.15
N VAL A 89 -9.30 3.15 0.93
CA VAL A 89 -8.23 3.09 -0.06
C VAL A 89 -8.12 4.45 -0.73
N ARG A 90 -6.89 4.91 -0.92
CA ARG A 90 -6.65 6.14 -1.66
C ARG A 90 -5.70 5.88 -2.80
N LEU A 91 -6.05 6.38 -3.98
CA LEU A 91 -5.26 6.24 -5.21
C LEU A 91 -4.35 7.44 -5.38
N PHE A 92 -3.11 7.18 -5.78
CA PHE A 92 -2.11 8.22 -6.08
C PHE A 92 -1.63 8.08 -7.51
N LYS A 93 -1.51 9.21 -8.18
CA LYS A 93 -1.13 9.26 -9.58
C LYS A 93 0.27 9.82 -9.79
N GLN A 94 1.04 9.97 -8.74
CA GLN A 94 2.43 10.39 -8.81
C GLN A 94 3.30 9.44 -8.01
N GLY A 95 4.36 8.97 -8.62
CA GLY A 95 5.33 8.13 -7.94
C GLY A 95 6.43 8.94 -7.28
N GLY A 96 7.23 8.28 -6.50
CA GLY A 96 8.34 8.92 -5.81
C GLY A 96 8.82 8.10 -4.65
N THR A 97 9.67 8.71 -3.84
CA THR A 97 10.20 8.10 -2.63
C THR A 97 9.67 8.90 -1.45
N TYR A 98 8.90 8.24 -0.62
CA TYR A 98 8.08 8.89 0.39
C TYR A 98 8.19 8.24 1.75
N GLN A 99 7.67 8.96 2.73
CA GLN A 99 7.33 8.43 4.04
C GLN A 99 5.92 8.90 4.39
N LEU A 100 5.26 8.16 5.26
CA LEU A 100 3.98 8.58 5.81
C LEU A 100 4.20 8.94 7.27
N ARG A 101 3.78 10.14 7.63
CA ARG A 101 3.76 10.58 9.02
C ARG A 101 2.37 10.41 9.58
N VAL A 102 2.29 9.75 10.71
CA VAL A 102 1.02 9.39 11.32
C VAL A 102 0.89 10.11 12.65
N SER A 103 -0.22 10.79 12.81
CA SER A 103 -0.62 11.37 14.09
C SER A 103 -1.93 10.73 14.50
N GLY A 104 -1.95 10.10 15.66
CA GLY A 104 -3.15 9.39 16.08
C GLY A 104 -3.35 9.47 17.59
N SER A 105 -4.59 9.25 18.00
CA SER A 105 -4.98 9.22 19.40
C SER A 105 -5.84 8.01 19.64
N LEU A 106 -5.44 7.18 20.59
CA LEU A 106 -6.15 5.94 20.92
C LEU A 106 -6.37 5.07 19.70
N ALA A 107 -5.39 5.06 18.81
CA ALA A 107 -5.50 4.50 17.47
C ALA A 107 -4.50 3.37 17.26
N ARG A 108 -4.99 2.26 16.70
CA ARG A 108 -4.15 1.21 16.14
C ARG A 108 -4.36 1.23 14.64
N TRP A 109 -3.29 1.37 13.87
CA TRP A 109 -3.42 1.54 12.44
C TRP A 109 -2.57 0.56 11.67
N THR A 110 -3.05 0.26 10.46
CA THR A 110 -2.33 -0.54 9.47
C THR A 110 -2.37 0.23 8.17
N LEU A 111 -1.20 0.40 7.57
CA LEU A 111 -1.05 1.08 6.29
C LEU A 111 -0.35 0.13 5.32
N LYS A 112 -1.00 -0.13 4.19
CA LYS A 112 -0.44 -0.97 3.14
C LYS A 112 -0.22 -0.13 1.90
N ILE A 113 1.01 -0.10 1.44
CA ILE A 113 1.37 0.60 0.20
C ILE A 113 1.45 -0.46 -0.89
N GLN A 114 0.65 -0.30 -1.93
CA GLN A 114 0.56 -1.29 -3.00
C GLN A 114 0.77 -0.65 -4.36
N GLN A 115 1.58 -1.31 -5.17
CA GLN A 115 1.87 -0.89 -6.53
C GLN A 115 0.79 -1.42 -7.46
N LEU A 116 0.28 -0.59 -8.36
CA LEU A 116 -0.75 -0.97 -9.31
C LEU A 116 -0.23 -0.89 -10.73
N THR A 117 -0.89 -1.63 -11.64
CA THR A 117 -0.79 -1.38 -13.07
C THR A 117 -1.81 -0.30 -13.45
N PRO A 118 -1.66 0.34 -14.60
CA PRO A 118 -2.67 1.32 -15.05
C PRO A 118 -4.08 0.74 -15.13
N GLU A 119 -4.19 -0.52 -15.52
CA GLU A 119 -5.49 -1.18 -15.60
C GLU A 119 -6.12 -1.37 -14.24
N GLU A 120 -5.32 -1.76 -13.27
CA GLU A 120 -5.81 -1.93 -11.91
C GLU A 120 -6.26 -0.62 -11.28
N ALA A 121 -5.61 0.47 -11.67
CA ALA A 121 -5.93 1.78 -11.11
C ALA A 121 -7.35 2.23 -11.42
N GLU A 122 -7.90 1.75 -12.53
CA GLU A 122 -9.25 2.12 -12.90
C GLU A 122 -10.29 1.61 -11.90
N LEU A 123 -9.96 0.56 -11.17
CA LEU A 123 -10.85 0.02 -10.14
C LEU A 123 -10.97 0.96 -8.95
N TYR A 124 -10.04 1.85 -8.76
CA TYR A 124 -9.99 2.74 -7.61
C TYR A 124 -10.26 4.20 -7.96
N SER A 125 -10.46 4.52 -9.23
CA SER A 125 -10.70 5.90 -9.63
C SER A 125 -12.11 6.33 -9.28
N PRO A 126 -12.30 7.55 -8.80
CA PRO A 126 -13.64 8.08 -8.58
C PRO A 126 -14.35 8.30 -9.89
N ARG A 127 -15.66 8.22 -9.87
CA ARG A 127 -16.50 8.40 -11.07
C ARG A 127 -17.09 9.76 -11.18
#